data_bd18c19f41cc1c939819a1b78014891d
#
_entry.id   bd18c19f41cc1c939819a1b78014891d
#
_cell.length_a   1.000
_cell.length_b   1.000
_cell.length_c   1.000
_cell.angle_alpha   90.00
_cell.angle_beta   90.00
_cell.angle_gamma   90.00
#
_symmetry.space_group_name_H-M   'P 1'
#
loop_
_entity.id
_entity.type
_entity.pdbx_description
1 polymer ?
#
loop_
_entity_poly.entity_id
_entity_poly.type
_entity_poly.pdbx_seq_one_letter_code
_entity_poly.pdbx_strand_id
1 'polypeptide(L)'
;MTETVLVFGATGNIGVAVIIGALRAKRHVIAVVRSQASAEKMFKYVGSRDNITVVEADLTSEDSLRGVVDQVRAGKLPAFQHVWASPGGLYWETPILEIDPAALREVLNVNFESYFYAYRVTVPYLLEQGFAGSTWTLCTGAQGDYGFRAAPAVTQGALFSFAIAASRENEKTNIRFNEVYLAYRVQFEVDEETRKAWAGAHLTTCDEFAPLYQQLLDREDIRGSRVKAITPKDVLQLSVDKRYKA
;
A
#
# COMPACT_ATOMS: atom_id res chain seq x y z
N MET A 1 -22.68 -3.42 -9.43
CA MET A 1 -22.16 -3.62 -8.05
C MET A 1 -21.09 -2.59 -7.79
N THR A 2 -21.02 -2.03 -6.58
CA THR A 2 -19.95 -1.11 -6.20
C THR A 2 -18.66 -1.91 -6.01
N GLU A 3 -17.57 -1.51 -6.65
CA GLU A 3 -16.27 -2.14 -6.49
C GLU A 3 -15.73 -1.88 -5.08
N THR A 4 -14.91 -2.80 -4.58
CA THR A 4 -14.35 -2.75 -3.22
C THR A 4 -12.83 -2.83 -3.26
N VAL A 5 -12.17 -2.02 -2.44
CA VAL A 5 -10.73 -2.01 -2.23
C VAL A 5 -10.39 -2.66 -0.88
N LEU A 6 -9.59 -3.71 -0.88
CA LEU A 6 -8.99 -4.28 0.33
C LEU A 6 -7.66 -3.56 0.61
N VAL A 7 -7.55 -2.93 1.79
CA VAL A 7 -6.41 -2.08 2.16
C VAL A 7 -5.61 -2.70 3.30
N PHE A 8 -4.39 -3.16 3.00
CA PHE A 8 -3.38 -3.56 3.98
C PHE A 8 -2.53 -2.35 4.38
N GLY A 9 -2.33 -2.14 5.67
CA GLY A 9 -1.69 -0.94 6.22
C GLY A 9 -2.64 0.26 6.32
N ALA A 10 -3.94 0.00 6.45
CA ALA A 10 -5.03 0.98 6.47
C ALA A 10 -4.88 2.12 7.49
N THR A 11 -4.17 1.88 8.60
CA THR A 11 -4.02 2.83 9.71
C THR A 11 -2.78 3.71 9.63
N GLY A 12 -1.92 3.49 8.63
CA GLY A 12 -0.77 4.34 8.32
C GLY A 12 -1.14 5.55 7.47
N ASN A 13 -0.22 6.51 7.35
CA ASN A 13 -0.44 7.74 6.58
C ASN A 13 -0.85 7.45 5.13
N ILE A 14 -0.14 6.52 4.48
CA ILE A 14 -0.43 6.12 3.09
C ILE A 14 -1.76 5.37 3.00
N GLY A 15 -2.05 4.46 3.95
CA GLY A 15 -3.31 3.72 3.98
C GLY A 15 -4.52 4.63 4.13
N VAL A 16 -4.45 5.64 5.00
CA VAL A 16 -5.50 6.66 5.15
C VAL A 16 -5.70 7.44 3.85
N ALA A 17 -4.63 7.87 3.21
CA ALA A 17 -4.71 8.57 1.92
C ALA A 17 -5.39 7.72 0.84
N VAL A 18 -5.07 6.43 0.80
CA VAL A 18 -5.65 5.46 -0.14
C VAL A 18 -7.14 5.23 0.13
N ILE A 19 -7.54 5.13 1.39
CA ILE A 19 -8.96 5.04 1.78
C ILE A 19 -9.71 6.27 1.29
N ILE A 20 -9.19 7.47 1.54
CA ILE A 20 -9.78 8.72 1.04
C ILE A 20 -9.91 8.69 -0.50
N GLY A 21 -8.86 8.27 -1.22
CA GLY A 21 -8.87 8.16 -2.68
C GLY A 21 -9.90 7.15 -3.20
N ALA A 22 -10.02 5.98 -2.55
CA ALA A 22 -11.00 4.96 -2.89
C ALA A 22 -12.45 5.46 -2.69
N LEU A 23 -12.73 6.12 -1.57
CA LEU A 23 -14.03 6.72 -1.28
C LEU A 23 -14.40 7.82 -2.29
N ARG A 24 -13.44 8.68 -2.67
CA ARG A 24 -13.63 9.69 -3.74
C ARG A 24 -13.92 9.06 -5.09
N ALA A 25 -13.30 7.90 -5.37
CA ALA A 25 -13.58 7.09 -6.55
C ALA A 25 -14.89 6.27 -6.42
N LYS A 26 -15.69 6.49 -5.36
CA LYS A 26 -16.97 5.81 -5.09
C LYS A 26 -16.83 4.29 -4.95
N ARG A 27 -15.71 3.82 -4.41
CA ARG A 27 -15.47 2.42 -4.07
C ARG A 27 -15.72 2.20 -2.56
N HIS A 28 -16.18 1.01 -2.23
CA HIS A 28 -16.21 0.53 -0.85
C HIS A 28 -14.79 0.15 -0.40
N VAL A 29 -14.53 0.19 0.90
CA VAL A 29 -13.21 -0.16 1.46
C VAL A 29 -13.37 -1.26 2.51
N ILE A 30 -12.51 -2.29 2.44
CA ILE A 30 -12.23 -3.21 3.55
C ILE A 30 -10.89 -2.78 4.14
N ALA A 31 -10.92 -2.19 5.32
CA ALA A 31 -9.72 -1.73 6.02
C ALA A 31 -9.19 -2.81 6.97
N VAL A 32 -8.01 -3.34 6.69
CA VAL A 32 -7.34 -4.31 7.58
C VAL A 32 -6.61 -3.54 8.68
N VAL A 33 -6.96 -3.81 9.92
CA VAL A 33 -6.42 -3.13 11.12
C VAL A 33 -5.91 -4.14 12.14
N ARG A 34 -5.05 -3.71 13.07
CA ARG A 34 -4.55 -4.56 14.17
C ARG A 34 -5.51 -4.64 15.36
N SER A 35 -6.35 -3.62 15.52
CA SER A 35 -7.27 -3.50 16.66
C SER A 35 -8.31 -2.42 16.41
N GLN A 36 -9.40 -2.45 17.18
CA GLN A 36 -10.42 -1.41 17.17
C GLN A 36 -9.86 -0.01 17.46
N ALA A 37 -8.90 0.11 18.39
CA ALA A 37 -8.26 1.39 18.69
C ALA A 37 -7.52 1.97 17.47
N SER A 38 -6.89 1.11 16.65
CA SER A 38 -6.27 1.51 15.39
C SER A 38 -7.30 1.95 14.35
N ALA A 39 -8.48 1.30 14.32
CA ALA A 39 -9.58 1.69 13.45
C ALA A 39 -10.12 3.09 13.81
N GLU A 40 -10.28 3.39 15.09
CA GLU A 40 -10.74 4.72 15.55
C GLU A 40 -9.77 5.83 15.11
N LYS A 41 -8.45 5.58 15.23
CA LYS A 41 -7.44 6.50 14.71
C LYS A 41 -7.57 6.71 13.20
N MET A 42 -7.76 5.65 12.45
CA MET A 42 -7.96 5.70 10.99
C MET A 42 -9.20 6.55 10.65
N PHE A 43 -10.35 6.28 11.28
CA PHE A 43 -11.59 7.03 11.04
C PHE A 43 -11.45 8.52 11.32
N LYS A 44 -10.71 8.90 12.39
CA LYS A 44 -10.41 10.30 12.70
C LYS A 44 -9.80 11.03 11.51
N TYR A 45 -8.82 10.40 10.82
CA TYR A 45 -8.09 11.05 9.74
C TYR A 45 -8.73 10.85 8.35
N VAL A 46 -9.54 9.80 8.17
CA VAL A 46 -10.37 9.64 6.97
C VAL A 46 -11.55 10.63 6.97
N GLY A 47 -12.03 11.01 8.16
CA GLY A 47 -13.15 11.93 8.32
C GLY A 47 -14.53 11.30 8.06
N SER A 48 -14.62 10.00 7.83
CA SER A 48 -15.87 9.26 7.60
C SER A 48 -15.75 7.81 8.05
N ARG A 49 -16.90 7.21 8.36
CA ARG A 49 -17.06 5.75 8.54
C ARG A 49 -17.85 5.11 7.40
N ASP A 50 -18.46 5.92 6.55
CA ASP A 50 -19.34 5.45 5.48
C ASP A 50 -18.55 4.69 4.41
N ASN A 51 -19.14 3.59 3.95
CA ASN A 51 -18.53 2.71 2.94
C ASN A 51 -17.16 2.11 3.36
N ILE A 52 -16.92 1.96 4.66
CA ILE A 52 -15.73 1.30 5.20
C ILE A 52 -16.15 0.14 6.10
N THR A 53 -15.73 -1.06 5.74
CA THR A 53 -15.78 -2.26 6.59
C THR A 53 -14.42 -2.46 7.22
N VAL A 54 -14.38 -2.65 8.54
CA VAL A 54 -13.13 -2.93 9.28
C VAL A 54 -13.02 -4.44 9.52
N VAL A 55 -11.83 -4.99 9.32
CA VAL A 55 -11.48 -6.36 9.71
C VAL A 55 -10.17 -6.37 10.47
N GLU A 56 -10.13 -7.09 11.59
CA GLU A 56 -8.89 -7.25 12.36
C GLU A 56 -8.06 -8.40 11.82
N ALA A 57 -6.77 -8.13 11.55
CA ALA A 57 -5.79 -9.14 11.18
C ALA A 57 -4.36 -8.67 11.48
N ASP A 58 -3.48 -9.65 11.71
CA ASP A 58 -2.04 -9.44 11.84
C ASP A 58 -1.38 -9.54 10.46
N LEU A 59 -0.80 -8.44 9.98
CA LEU A 59 -0.14 -8.36 8.67
C LEU A 59 1.16 -9.19 8.60
N THR A 60 1.71 -9.58 9.74
CA THR A 60 2.93 -10.41 9.83
C THR A 60 2.62 -11.92 9.88
N SER A 61 1.34 -12.29 9.76
CA SER A 61 0.86 -13.68 9.76
C SER A 61 0.08 -13.99 8.48
N GLU A 62 0.62 -14.87 7.64
CA GLU A 62 -0.06 -15.31 6.41
C GLU A 62 -1.43 -15.95 6.74
N ASP A 63 -1.53 -16.76 7.80
CA ASP A 63 -2.78 -17.41 8.19
C ASP A 63 -3.83 -16.41 8.64
N SER A 64 -3.42 -15.34 9.34
CA SER A 64 -4.32 -14.26 9.72
C SER A 64 -4.89 -13.57 8.49
N LEU A 65 -4.05 -13.27 7.48
CA LEU A 65 -4.49 -12.66 6.23
C LEU A 65 -5.35 -13.60 5.38
N ARG A 66 -5.04 -14.91 5.38
CA ARG A 66 -5.88 -15.92 4.73
C ARG A 66 -7.28 -15.94 5.34
N GLY A 67 -7.40 -15.83 6.66
CA GLY A 67 -8.67 -15.72 7.36
C GLY A 67 -9.53 -14.54 6.91
N VAL A 68 -8.94 -13.41 6.44
CA VAL A 68 -9.69 -12.29 5.84
C VAL A 68 -10.30 -12.73 4.51
N VAL A 69 -9.52 -13.35 3.62
CA VAL A 69 -9.99 -13.82 2.31
C VAL A 69 -11.06 -14.92 2.48
N ASP A 70 -10.90 -15.81 3.46
CA ASP A 70 -11.89 -16.85 3.77
C ASP A 70 -13.23 -16.25 4.24
N GLN A 71 -13.21 -15.16 4.99
CA GLN A 71 -14.43 -14.43 5.37
C GLN A 71 -15.11 -13.81 4.14
N VAL A 72 -14.34 -13.29 3.17
CA VAL A 72 -14.89 -12.80 1.89
C VAL A 72 -15.52 -13.94 1.10
N ARG A 73 -14.83 -15.08 0.98
CA ARG A 73 -15.38 -16.29 0.29
C ARG A 73 -16.65 -16.83 0.95
N ALA A 74 -16.74 -16.70 2.27
CA ALA A 74 -17.92 -17.09 3.04
C ALA A 74 -19.05 -16.06 3.02
N GLY A 75 -18.88 -14.93 2.31
CA GLY A 75 -19.88 -13.86 2.25
C GLY A 75 -20.06 -13.06 3.54
N LYS A 76 -19.12 -13.20 4.50
CA LYS A 76 -19.11 -12.43 5.76
C LYS A 76 -18.52 -11.03 5.59
N LEU A 77 -17.66 -10.84 4.60
CA LEU A 77 -17.11 -9.57 4.16
C LEU A 77 -17.48 -9.34 2.69
N PRO A 78 -17.55 -8.08 2.22
CA PRO A 78 -17.77 -7.75 0.82
C PRO A 78 -16.73 -8.39 -0.11
N ALA A 79 -17.13 -8.77 -1.32
CA ALA A 79 -16.18 -9.16 -2.37
C ALA A 79 -15.32 -7.97 -2.77
N PHE A 80 -14.00 -8.14 -2.93
CA PHE A 80 -13.10 -7.07 -3.35
C PHE A 80 -12.56 -7.33 -4.77
N GLN A 81 -12.31 -6.26 -5.51
CA GLN A 81 -11.75 -6.25 -6.86
C GLN A 81 -10.36 -5.61 -6.89
N HIS A 82 -10.04 -4.83 -5.88
CA HIS A 82 -8.82 -4.06 -5.79
C HIS A 82 -8.10 -4.34 -4.47
N VAL A 83 -6.77 -4.42 -4.53
CA VAL A 83 -5.91 -4.55 -3.35
C VAL A 83 -4.90 -3.41 -3.33
N TRP A 84 -4.77 -2.78 -2.18
CA TRP A 84 -3.66 -1.89 -1.86
C TRP A 84 -2.85 -2.45 -0.71
N ALA A 85 -1.51 -2.45 -0.86
CA ALA A 85 -0.58 -2.86 0.18
C ALA A 85 0.43 -1.75 0.49
N SER A 86 0.41 -1.28 1.73
CA SER A 86 1.41 -0.39 2.32
C SER A 86 1.68 -0.74 3.80
N PRO A 87 1.84 -2.03 4.14
CA PRO A 87 2.29 -2.40 5.47
C PRO A 87 3.72 -1.91 5.72
N GLY A 88 4.18 -1.97 6.97
CA GLY A 88 5.51 -1.57 7.38
C GLY A 88 5.49 -0.54 8.49
N GLY A 89 6.62 0.13 8.71
CA GLY A 89 6.73 1.15 9.77
C GLY A 89 7.99 1.02 10.63
N LEU A 90 8.84 0.02 10.37
CA LEU A 90 10.13 -0.08 11.03
C LEU A 90 11.19 0.65 10.19
N TYR A 91 11.61 1.82 10.66
CA TYR A 91 12.55 2.71 9.99
C TYR A 91 13.74 3.03 10.90
N TRP A 92 14.47 2.00 11.30
CA TRP A 92 15.65 2.15 12.17
C TRP A 92 16.79 2.84 11.44
N GLU A 93 17.58 3.63 12.21
CA GLU A 93 18.76 4.33 11.72
C GLU A 93 20.07 3.61 12.08
N THR A 94 19.96 2.33 12.50
CA THR A 94 21.09 1.50 12.92
C THR A 94 22.04 1.27 11.75
N PRO A 95 23.36 1.54 11.92
CA PRO A 95 24.37 1.25 10.91
C PRO A 95 24.42 -0.24 10.55
N ILE A 96 24.81 -0.58 9.33
CA ILE A 96 24.80 -1.98 8.83
C ILE A 96 25.54 -2.94 9.75
N LEU A 97 26.70 -2.55 10.25
CA LEU A 97 27.52 -3.42 11.13
C LEU A 97 26.92 -3.65 12.53
N GLU A 98 25.97 -2.81 12.92
CA GLU A 98 25.33 -2.85 14.24
C GLU A 98 23.94 -3.50 14.17
N ILE A 99 23.45 -3.85 12.97
CA ILE A 99 22.15 -4.50 12.83
C ILE A 99 22.26 -5.95 13.32
N ASP A 100 21.59 -6.23 14.43
CA ASP A 100 21.42 -7.59 14.93
C ASP A 100 20.67 -8.46 13.93
N PRO A 101 21.09 -9.74 13.70
CA PRO A 101 20.39 -10.64 12.79
C PRO A 101 18.90 -10.89 13.13
N ALA A 102 18.53 -10.84 14.42
CA ALA A 102 17.11 -10.95 14.80
C ALA A 102 16.34 -9.70 14.43
N ALA A 103 16.91 -8.51 14.67
CA ALA A 103 16.35 -7.24 14.24
C ALA A 103 16.19 -7.16 12.72
N LEU A 104 17.16 -7.65 11.94
CA LEU A 104 17.04 -7.73 10.48
C LEU A 104 15.85 -8.62 10.05
N ARG A 105 15.66 -9.77 10.70
CA ARG A 105 14.51 -10.65 10.41
C ARG A 105 13.18 -9.97 10.74
N GLU A 106 13.11 -9.25 11.86
CA GLU A 106 11.92 -8.48 12.23
C GLU A 106 11.58 -7.43 11.17
N VAL A 107 12.57 -6.65 10.71
CA VAL A 107 12.37 -5.65 9.65
C VAL A 107 11.93 -6.31 8.34
N LEU A 108 12.53 -7.44 7.95
CA LEU A 108 12.11 -8.18 6.75
C LEU A 108 10.68 -8.67 6.89
N ASN A 109 10.31 -9.26 8.03
CA ASN A 109 8.95 -9.73 8.26
C ASN A 109 7.92 -8.57 8.16
N VAL A 110 8.16 -7.46 8.86
CA VAL A 110 7.22 -6.32 8.90
C VAL A 110 7.19 -5.55 7.58
N ASN A 111 8.35 -5.28 6.96
CA ASN A 111 8.45 -4.35 5.82
C ASN A 111 8.51 -5.04 4.45
N PHE A 112 8.60 -6.38 4.39
CA PHE A 112 8.66 -7.14 3.15
C PHE A 112 7.71 -8.36 3.14
N GLU A 113 7.85 -9.30 4.09
CA GLU A 113 7.05 -10.54 4.08
C GLU A 113 5.55 -10.27 4.20
N SER A 114 5.15 -9.23 4.92
CA SER A 114 3.76 -8.77 5.00
C SER A 114 3.14 -8.43 3.63
N TYR A 115 3.92 -7.86 2.70
CA TYR A 115 3.47 -7.63 1.31
C TYR A 115 3.37 -8.94 0.54
N PHE A 116 4.35 -9.83 0.74
CA PHE A 116 4.38 -11.13 0.10
C PHE A 116 3.19 -12.00 0.55
N TYR A 117 2.87 -12.01 1.85
CA TYR A 117 1.69 -12.70 2.38
C TYR A 117 0.40 -12.12 1.83
N ALA A 118 0.25 -10.79 1.83
CA ALA A 118 -0.92 -10.13 1.24
C ALA A 118 -1.11 -10.52 -0.24
N TYR A 119 -0.05 -10.56 -1.04
CA TYR A 119 -0.08 -10.99 -2.43
C TYR A 119 -0.51 -12.46 -2.56
N ARG A 120 0.14 -13.35 -1.83
CA ARG A 120 -0.12 -14.80 -1.86
C ARG A 120 -1.57 -15.16 -1.54
N VAL A 121 -2.19 -14.48 -0.60
CA VAL A 121 -3.57 -14.82 -0.18
C VAL A 121 -4.64 -14.16 -1.05
N THR A 122 -4.35 -12.99 -1.65
CA THR A 122 -5.37 -12.22 -2.38
C THR A 122 -5.36 -12.47 -3.88
N VAL A 123 -4.20 -12.72 -4.50
CA VAL A 123 -4.10 -12.92 -5.95
C VAL A 123 -4.90 -14.13 -6.44
N PRO A 124 -4.85 -15.31 -5.81
CA PRO A 124 -5.70 -16.43 -6.22
C PRO A 124 -7.19 -16.08 -6.24
N TYR A 125 -7.66 -15.34 -5.25
CA TYR A 125 -9.05 -14.88 -5.19
C TYR A 125 -9.40 -13.92 -6.34
N LEU A 126 -8.54 -12.96 -6.67
CA LEU A 126 -8.76 -12.03 -7.79
C LEU A 126 -8.75 -12.75 -9.15
N LEU A 127 -7.88 -13.76 -9.32
CA LEU A 127 -7.83 -14.58 -10.52
C LEU A 127 -9.10 -15.41 -10.69
N GLU A 128 -9.57 -16.05 -9.62
CA GLU A 128 -10.83 -16.82 -9.61
C GLU A 128 -12.05 -15.96 -9.90
N GLN A 129 -12.09 -14.75 -9.34
CA GLN A 129 -13.17 -13.79 -9.57
C GLN A 129 -13.23 -13.32 -11.03
N GLY A 130 -12.08 -13.23 -11.73
CA GLY A 130 -11.98 -12.90 -13.14
C GLY A 130 -12.45 -11.47 -13.51
N PHE A 131 -12.57 -10.55 -12.56
CA PHE A 131 -12.96 -9.17 -12.85
C PHE A 131 -11.87 -8.45 -13.65
N ALA A 132 -12.20 -8.00 -14.88
CA ALA A 132 -11.23 -7.47 -15.84
C ALA A 132 -10.52 -6.20 -15.37
N GLY A 133 -11.13 -5.40 -14.50
CA GLY A 133 -10.58 -4.18 -13.91
C GLY A 133 -9.78 -4.39 -12.63
N SER A 134 -9.55 -5.65 -12.19
CA SER A 134 -8.87 -5.93 -10.91
C SER A 134 -7.51 -5.25 -10.83
N THR A 135 -7.18 -4.71 -9.63
CA THR A 135 -5.85 -4.12 -9.38
C THR A 135 -5.19 -4.71 -8.17
N TRP A 136 -3.87 -4.82 -8.24
CA TRP A 136 -3.02 -5.04 -7.08
C TRP A 136 -1.91 -4.01 -7.07
N THR A 137 -1.88 -3.15 -6.06
CA THR A 137 -0.95 -2.02 -5.99
C THR A 137 -0.18 -2.04 -4.67
N LEU A 138 1.13 -1.90 -4.73
CA LEU A 138 1.96 -1.69 -3.54
C LEU A 138 2.58 -0.30 -3.54
N CYS A 139 2.86 0.21 -2.34
CA CYS A 139 3.66 1.41 -2.17
C CYS A 139 5.07 1.05 -1.73
N THR A 140 6.06 1.55 -2.46
CA THR A 140 7.49 1.47 -2.11
C THR A 140 8.04 2.86 -1.78
N GLY A 141 9.15 2.90 -1.05
CA GLY A 141 9.82 4.14 -0.69
C GLY A 141 11.17 4.31 -1.39
N ALA A 142 11.52 5.54 -1.72
CA ALA A 142 12.81 5.90 -2.33
C ALA A 142 14.05 5.53 -1.48
N GLN A 143 13.86 5.10 -0.23
CA GLN A 143 14.95 4.58 0.61
C GLN A 143 15.68 3.40 -0.03
N GLY A 144 15.02 2.61 -0.86
CA GLY A 144 15.64 1.51 -1.60
C GLY A 144 16.73 1.97 -2.56
N ASP A 145 16.61 3.19 -3.12
CA ASP A 145 17.62 3.79 -4.01
C ASP A 145 18.59 4.69 -3.24
N TYR A 146 18.12 5.41 -2.20
CA TYR A 146 18.93 6.38 -1.48
C TYR A 146 19.87 5.76 -0.44
N GLY A 147 19.46 4.67 0.21
CA GLY A 147 20.29 3.95 1.16
C GLY A 147 20.61 4.67 2.47
N PHE A 148 19.92 5.77 2.83
CA PHE A 148 20.20 6.54 4.05
C PHE A 148 20.00 5.76 5.33
N ARG A 149 19.16 4.73 5.32
CA ARG A 149 18.86 3.84 6.43
C ARG A 149 18.94 2.41 5.96
N ALA A 150 19.90 1.66 6.48
CA ALA A 150 20.26 0.34 5.95
C ALA A 150 19.10 -0.66 5.91
N ALA A 151 18.42 -0.89 7.03
CA ALA A 151 17.33 -1.87 7.11
C ALA A 151 16.12 -1.50 6.23
N PRO A 152 15.59 -0.25 6.25
CA PRO A 152 14.58 0.18 5.28
C PRO A 152 15.05 0.09 3.82
N ALA A 153 16.30 0.43 3.51
CA ALA A 153 16.81 0.37 2.14
C ALA A 153 16.78 -1.05 1.59
N VAL A 154 17.24 -2.03 2.37
CA VAL A 154 17.23 -3.46 1.97
C VAL A 154 15.80 -3.94 1.71
N THR A 155 14.85 -3.63 2.60
CA THR A 155 13.46 -4.06 2.43
C THR A 155 12.77 -3.38 1.25
N GLN A 156 13.04 -2.10 1.00
CA GLN A 156 12.51 -1.39 -0.17
C GLN A 156 13.14 -1.92 -1.48
N GLY A 157 14.44 -2.23 -1.48
CA GLY A 157 15.08 -2.89 -2.62
C GLY A 157 14.47 -4.26 -2.93
N ALA A 158 14.17 -5.06 -1.90
CA ALA A 158 13.46 -6.33 -2.06
C ALA A 158 12.06 -6.13 -2.69
N LEU A 159 11.31 -5.10 -2.26
CA LEU A 159 10.01 -4.76 -2.84
C LEU A 159 10.11 -4.29 -4.29
N PHE A 160 11.20 -3.61 -4.70
CA PHE A 160 11.42 -3.25 -6.11
C PHE A 160 11.54 -4.49 -6.99
N SER A 161 12.32 -5.49 -6.55
CA SER A 161 12.45 -6.76 -7.26
C SER A 161 11.16 -7.56 -7.27
N PHE A 162 10.46 -7.60 -6.15
CA PHE A 162 9.13 -8.22 -6.03
C PHE A 162 8.13 -7.57 -7.01
N ALA A 163 8.11 -6.23 -7.11
CA ALA A 163 7.22 -5.53 -8.02
C ALA A 163 7.47 -5.87 -9.49
N ILE A 164 8.74 -6.09 -9.89
CA ILE A 164 9.09 -6.53 -11.25
C ILE A 164 8.55 -7.95 -11.51
N ALA A 165 8.79 -8.88 -10.59
CA ALA A 165 8.36 -10.26 -10.72
C ALA A 165 6.82 -10.34 -10.82
N ALA A 166 6.11 -9.72 -9.87
CA ALA A 166 4.66 -9.69 -9.84
C ALA A 166 4.04 -8.99 -11.06
N SER A 167 4.68 -7.93 -11.58
CA SER A 167 4.25 -7.28 -12.82
C SER A 167 4.31 -8.22 -14.01
N ARG A 168 5.38 -9.03 -14.13
CA ARG A 168 5.54 -10.02 -15.20
C ARG A 168 4.55 -11.17 -15.09
N GLU A 169 4.37 -11.72 -13.88
CA GLU A 169 3.42 -12.81 -13.63
C GLU A 169 1.98 -12.43 -13.97
N ASN A 170 1.61 -11.16 -13.73
CA ASN A 170 0.26 -10.66 -13.99
C ASN A 170 0.08 -10.03 -15.38
N GLU A 171 1.08 -10.10 -16.28
CA GLU A 171 1.01 -9.46 -17.60
C GLU A 171 -0.22 -9.89 -18.42
N LYS A 172 -0.53 -11.18 -18.38
CA LYS A 172 -1.62 -11.80 -19.16
C LYS A 172 -2.84 -12.20 -18.32
N THR A 173 -2.92 -11.72 -17.08
CA THR A 173 -4.05 -12.00 -16.18
C THR A 173 -5.08 -10.86 -16.22
N ASN A 174 -6.16 -11.01 -15.46
CA ASN A 174 -7.12 -9.91 -15.23
C ASN A 174 -6.60 -8.84 -14.25
N ILE A 175 -5.45 -9.05 -13.60
CA ILE A 175 -4.92 -8.17 -12.55
C ILE A 175 -3.97 -7.13 -13.14
N ARG A 176 -4.27 -5.85 -12.96
CA ARG A 176 -3.36 -4.74 -13.20
C ARG A 176 -2.45 -4.56 -11.98
N PHE A 177 -1.27 -5.18 -12.02
CA PHE A 177 -0.29 -5.01 -10.94
C PHE A 177 0.50 -3.72 -11.16
N ASN A 178 0.63 -2.89 -10.11
CA ASN A 178 1.37 -1.62 -10.17
C ASN A 178 2.14 -1.34 -8.87
N GLU A 179 3.20 -0.54 -8.99
CA GLU A 179 4.01 -0.03 -7.90
C GLU A 179 3.89 1.49 -7.83
N VAL A 180 3.57 2.03 -6.65
CA VAL A 180 3.72 3.46 -6.36
C VAL A 180 5.05 3.67 -5.68
N TYR A 181 5.97 4.37 -6.33
CA TYR A 181 7.28 4.74 -5.80
C TYR A 181 7.20 6.14 -5.18
N LEU A 182 7.29 6.20 -3.84
CA LEU A 182 7.13 7.42 -3.06
C LEU A 182 8.48 7.97 -2.59
N ALA A 183 8.81 9.20 -2.98
CA ALA A 183 10.08 9.85 -2.64
C ALA A 183 9.93 11.05 -1.69
N TYR A 184 8.77 11.26 -1.09
CA TYR A 184 8.51 12.32 -0.11
C TYR A 184 7.65 11.81 1.05
N ARG A 185 7.34 12.71 1.99
CA ARG A 185 6.59 12.37 3.20
C ARG A 185 5.10 12.69 3.06
N VAL A 186 4.26 11.70 3.35
CA VAL A 186 2.83 11.88 3.56
C VAL A 186 2.56 11.81 5.05
N GLN A 187 1.82 12.77 5.59
CA GLN A 187 1.49 12.89 7.00
C GLN A 187 -0.02 12.99 7.19
N PHE A 188 -0.52 12.65 8.36
CA PHE A 188 -1.93 12.89 8.68
C PHE A 188 -2.27 14.36 8.64
N GLU A 189 -1.42 15.17 9.26
CA GLU A 189 -1.50 16.63 9.36
C GLU A 189 -0.12 17.22 9.11
N VAL A 190 -0.05 18.41 8.53
CA VAL A 190 1.19 19.13 8.27
C VAL A 190 1.09 20.51 8.91
N ASP A 191 1.43 20.57 10.19
CA ASP A 191 1.54 21.78 10.98
C ASP A 191 2.93 22.42 10.89
N GLU A 192 3.13 23.52 11.61
CA GLU A 192 4.41 24.24 11.62
C GLU A 192 5.55 23.43 12.26
N GLU A 193 5.25 22.62 13.29
CA GLU A 193 6.20 21.75 13.96
C GLU A 193 6.69 20.65 13.01
N THR A 194 5.75 20.00 12.32
CA THR A 194 6.06 18.99 11.28
C THR A 194 6.92 19.59 10.17
N ARG A 195 6.61 20.82 9.71
CA ARG A 195 7.42 21.50 8.69
C ARG A 195 8.86 21.78 9.16
N LYS A 196 9.02 22.17 10.43
CA LYS A 196 10.35 22.40 11.03
C LYS A 196 11.13 21.09 11.17
N ALA A 197 10.48 20.01 11.65
CA ALA A 197 11.10 18.70 11.84
C ALA A 197 11.58 18.08 10.52
N TRP A 198 10.94 18.39 9.41
CA TRP A 198 11.26 17.89 8.08
C TRP A 198 11.72 18.99 7.12
N ALA A 199 12.45 19.98 7.63
CA ALA A 199 12.94 21.10 6.81
C ALA A 199 13.77 20.60 5.61
N GLY A 200 13.41 21.06 4.41
CA GLY A 200 14.02 20.65 3.15
C GLY A 200 13.41 19.41 2.49
N ALA A 201 12.51 18.69 3.16
CA ALA A 201 11.77 17.59 2.55
C ALA A 201 10.43 18.06 1.98
N HIS A 202 9.97 17.43 0.90
CA HIS A 202 8.59 17.60 0.46
C HIS A 202 7.64 16.91 1.42
N LEU A 203 6.60 17.62 1.84
CA LEU A 203 5.55 17.14 2.74
C LEU A 203 4.19 17.35 2.10
N THR A 204 3.28 16.41 2.33
CA THR A 204 1.88 16.51 1.94
C THR A 204 1.00 15.81 2.97
N THR A 205 -0.27 16.17 3.03
CA THR A 205 -1.27 15.48 3.85
C THR A 205 -1.78 14.22 3.15
N CYS A 206 -2.45 13.35 3.93
CA CYS A 206 -3.16 12.20 3.35
C CYS A 206 -4.21 12.63 2.32
N ASP A 207 -4.90 13.73 2.58
CA ASP A 207 -5.93 14.28 1.70
C ASP A 207 -5.37 14.74 0.35
N GLU A 208 -4.22 15.43 0.37
CA GLU A 208 -3.51 15.90 -0.83
C GLU A 208 -2.89 14.75 -1.63
N PHE A 209 -2.55 13.61 -1.00
CA PHE A 209 -2.01 12.43 -1.68
C PHE A 209 -3.10 11.54 -2.30
N ALA A 210 -4.32 11.58 -1.76
CA ALA A 210 -5.44 10.72 -2.16
C ALA A 210 -5.75 10.70 -3.68
N PRO A 211 -5.64 11.82 -4.45
CA PRO A 211 -5.89 11.84 -5.89
C PRO A 211 -5.04 10.87 -6.70
N LEU A 212 -3.85 10.51 -6.22
CA LEU A 212 -2.99 9.52 -6.89
C LEU A 212 -3.69 8.17 -7.00
N TYR A 213 -4.24 7.67 -5.89
CA TYR A 213 -4.88 6.35 -5.89
C TYR A 213 -6.25 6.39 -6.59
N GLN A 214 -6.99 7.47 -6.47
CA GLN A 214 -8.22 7.67 -7.24
C GLN A 214 -7.95 7.49 -8.74
N GLN A 215 -6.92 8.15 -9.28
CA GLN A 215 -6.55 8.00 -10.69
C GLN A 215 -6.10 6.57 -11.04
N LEU A 216 -5.36 5.88 -10.16
CA LEU A 216 -4.92 4.50 -10.41
C LEU A 216 -6.09 3.53 -10.51
N LEU A 217 -7.15 3.74 -9.76
CA LEU A 217 -8.37 2.93 -9.88
C LEU A 217 -9.05 3.13 -11.23
N ASP A 218 -9.14 4.38 -11.71
CA ASP A 218 -9.87 4.76 -12.90
C ASP A 218 -9.06 4.60 -14.21
N ARG A 219 -7.71 4.58 -14.14
CA ARG A 219 -6.79 4.49 -15.28
C ARG A 219 -6.48 3.04 -15.65
N GLU A 220 -7.30 2.43 -16.51
CA GLU A 220 -7.15 1.03 -16.96
C GLU A 220 -5.87 0.79 -17.80
N ASP A 221 -5.32 1.82 -18.40
CA ASP A 221 -4.08 1.79 -19.17
C ASP A 221 -2.82 1.59 -18.30
N ILE A 222 -2.89 1.85 -16.99
CA ILE A 222 -1.77 1.67 -16.07
C ILE A 222 -1.74 0.22 -15.58
N ARG A 223 -0.77 -0.55 -16.10
CA ARG A 223 -0.53 -1.96 -15.78
C ARG A 223 0.96 -2.27 -15.86
N GLY A 224 1.47 -3.10 -14.95
CA GLY A 224 2.87 -3.53 -14.91
C GLY A 224 3.84 -2.35 -14.80
N SER A 225 3.48 -1.37 -14.01
CA SER A 225 4.12 -0.05 -14.05
C SER A 225 4.56 0.42 -12.67
N ARG A 226 5.62 1.24 -12.66
CA ARG A 226 5.98 2.10 -11.53
C ARG A 226 5.37 3.47 -11.76
N VAL A 227 4.50 3.90 -10.85
CA VAL A 227 3.96 5.26 -10.78
C VAL A 227 4.83 6.04 -9.82
N LYS A 228 5.48 7.09 -10.31
CA LYS A 228 6.42 7.89 -9.55
C LYS A 228 5.71 9.02 -8.83
N ALA A 229 5.89 9.10 -7.52
CA ALA A 229 5.50 10.21 -6.66
C ALA A 229 6.78 10.82 -6.05
N ILE A 230 7.50 11.63 -6.83
CA ILE A 230 8.77 12.27 -6.46
C ILE A 230 8.52 13.57 -5.73
N THR A 231 7.50 14.28 -6.14
CA THR A 231 7.03 15.54 -5.54
C THR A 231 5.52 15.51 -5.32
N PRO A 232 4.98 16.36 -4.44
CA PRO A 232 3.53 16.46 -4.25
C PRO A 232 2.72 16.78 -5.53
N LYS A 233 3.34 17.38 -6.54
CA LYS A 233 2.68 17.70 -7.81
C LYS A 233 2.38 16.47 -8.67
N ASP A 234 3.14 15.38 -8.48
CA ASP A 234 3.01 14.16 -9.28
C ASP A 234 1.69 13.44 -9.05
N VAL A 235 0.99 13.74 -7.94
CA VAL A 235 -0.36 13.18 -7.68
C VAL A 235 -1.44 13.74 -8.61
N LEU A 236 -1.19 14.88 -9.26
CA LEU A 236 -2.13 15.51 -10.21
C LEU A 236 -1.90 15.03 -11.64
N GLN A 237 -0.66 14.67 -11.97
CA GLN A 237 -0.27 14.16 -13.29
C GLN A 237 0.69 13.01 -13.11
N LEU A 238 0.17 11.79 -13.19
CA LEU A 238 0.94 10.57 -12.90
C LEU A 238 2.08 10.38 -13.91
N SER A 239 3.28 10.20 -13.40
CA SER A 239 4.47 9.78 -14.16
C SER A 239 4.59 8.27 -14.07
N VAL A 240 4.54 7.57 -15.20
CA VAL A 240 4.39 6.11 -15.27
C VAL A 240 5.51 5.50 -16.11
N ASP A 241 6.27 4.57 -15.52
CA ASP A 241 7.30 3.78 -16.19
C ASP A 241 6.93 2.29 -16.16
N LYS A 242 7.05 1.60 -17.29
CA LYS A 242 6.92 0.14 -17.32
C LYS A 242 8.03 -0.52 -16.50
N ARG A 243 7.66 -1.52 -15.68
CA ARG A 243 8.62 -2.23 -14.80
C ARG A 243 9.43 -3.31 -15.52
N TYR A 244 9.02 -3.70 -16.71
CA TYR A 244 9.75 -4.65 -17.54
C TYR A 244 9.62 -4.27 -19.02
N LYS A 245 10.62 -4.65 -19.79
CA LYS A 245 10.55 -4.62 -21.27
C LYS A 245 9.94 -5.93 -21.72
N ALA A 246 8.98 -5.87 -22.62
CA ALA A 246 8.41 -7.03 -23.29
C ALA A 246 9.47 -7.77 -24.09
#